data_a703dd03f9ca57c080a6288fae1ecbca
#
_entry.id   a703dd03f9ca57c080a6288fae1ecbca
#
_cell.length_a   1.000
_cell.length_b   1.000
_cell.length_c   1.000
_cell.angle_alpha   90.00
_cell.angle_beta   90.00
_cell.angle_gamma   90.00
#
_symmetry.space_group_name_H-M   'P 1'
#
loop_
_entity.id
_entity.type
_entity.pdbx_description
1 polymer ?
#
loop_
_entity_poly.entity_id
_entity_poly.type
_entity_poly.pdbx_seq_one_letter_code
_entity_poly.pdbx_strand_id
1 'polypeptide(L)'
;MPMRTGLIVVFTILCIVAALLLPAVPQSLEYHHFADQRNLLGIANFLDVVSNLGFLIVGIAGLVIVFGGRAQFEFRSERWPYAVFFLGALLTALGSGYYHLAPDNESLFWDRLPMTIAFMGLVASQIVDRIDIRAGLALLVPMLLIGAASVIYWRITERAGVGNVLPYGILQGYSVVIVLLLAVLSPSRYTRGNDLYWVFGWYVLSKILETFDAQVLDLGGVVSGHTLKHLAAALAGYTVCYMLMHRTLKETRL
;
A
#
# COMPACT_ATOMS: atom_id res chain seq x y z
N MET A 1 15.83 4.68 -25.68
CA MET A 1 15.26 4.63 -24.32
C MET A 1 16.36 4.19 -23.36
N PRO A 2 16.67 4.89 -22.27
CA PRO A 2 17.70 4.42 -21.36
C PRO A 2 17.34 3.03 -20.82
N MET A 3 18.32 2.15 -20.70
CA MET A 3 18.16 0.75 -20.25
C MET A 3 17.28 0.62 -19.01
N ARG A 4 17.38 1.57 -18.06
CA ARG A 4 16.59 1.61 -16.82
C ARG A 4 15.08 1.76 -17.08
N THR A 5 14.69 2.66 -17.97
CA THR A 5 13.28 2.83 -18.37
C THR A 5 12.75 1.60 -19.10
N GLY A 6 13.60 0.97 -19.90
CA GLY A 6 13.27 -0.30 -20.58
C GLY A 6 12.91 -1.40 -19.59
N LEU A 7 13.68 -1.58 -18.52
CA LEU A 7 13.41 -2.59 -17.48
C LEU A 7 12.07 -2.35 -16.78
N ILE A 8 11.76 -1.09 -16.43
CA ILE A 8 10.49 -0.71 -15.80
C ILE A 8 9.31 -1.04 -16.71
N VAL A 9 9.42 -0.68 -18.00
CA VAL A 9 8.35 -0.95 -18.99
C VAL A 9 8.17 -2.44 -19.21
N VAL A 10 9.24 -3.21 -19.36
CA VAL A 10 9.17 -4.68 -19.54
C VAL A 10 8.53 -5.32 -18.30
N PHE A 11 8.93 -4.94 -17.10
CA PHE A 11 8.31 -5.46 -15.87
C PHE A 11 6.81 -5.13 -15.80
N THR A 12 6.43 -3.91 -16.14
CA THR A 12 5.01 -3.50 -16.20
C THR A 12 4.22 -4.34 -17.19
N ILE A 13 4.75 -4.53 -18.41
CA ILE A 13 4.10 -5.36 -19.43
C ILE A 13 3.96 -6.81 -18.95
N LEU A 14 5.00 -7.40 -18.35
CA LEU A 14 4.94 -8.76 -17.81
C LEU A 14 3.86 -8.91 -16.73
N CYS A 15 3.71 -7.93 -15.83
CA CYS A 15 2.64 -7.95 -14.84
C CYS A 15 1.24 -7.85 -15.47
N ILE A 16 1.06 -7.01 -16.49
CA ILE A 16 -0.21 -6.91 -17.23
C ILE A 16 -0.52 -8.23 -17.92
N VAL A 17 0.44 -8.81 -18.63
CA VAL A 17 0.29 -10.09 -19.32
C VAL A 17 -0.05 -11.20 -18.31
N ALA A 18 0.64 -11.24 -17.19
CA ALA A 18 0.34 -12.20 -16.12
C ALA A 18 -1.09 -12.04 -15.57
N ALA A 19 -1.55 -10.81 -15.35
CA ALA A 19 -2.91 -10.54 -14.87
C ALA A 19 -4.00 -10.98 -15.86
N LEU A 20 -3.69 -10.97 -17.15
CA LEU A 20 -4.65 -11.31 -18.23
C LEU A 20 -4.63 -12.79 -18.61
N LEU A 21 -3.48 -13.47 -18.51
CA LEU A 21 -3.29 -14.81 -19.06
C LEU A 21 -3.19 -15.92 -18.02
N LEU A 22 -2.84 -15.60 -16.77
CA LEU A 22 -2.75 -16.63 -15.75
C LEU A 22 -4.16 -17.10 -15.29
N PRO A 23 -4.28 -18.37 -14.85
CA PRO A 23 -5.54 -18.92 -14.36
C PRO A 23 -6.12 -18.07 -13.21
N ALA A 24 -7.46 -18.07 -13.10
CA ALA A 24 -8.15 -17.45 -11.99
C ALA A 24 -7.72 -18.08 -10.65
N VAL A 25 -7.53 -17.23 -9.65
CA VAL A 25 -7.20 -17.65 -8.28
C VAL A 25 -8.36 -17.24 -7.38
N PRO A 26 -9.14 -18.21 -6.83
CA PRO A 26 -10.22 -17.88 -5.91
C PRO A 26 -9.70 -17.35 -4.58
N GLN A 27 -10.50 -16.51 -3.91
CA GLN A 27 -10.21 -16.10 -2.56
C GLN A 27 -10.41 -17.25 -1.59
N SER A 28 -9.37 -17.62 -0.84
CA SER A 28 -9.51 -18.63 0.20
C SER A 28 -10.37 -18.12 1.34
N LEU A 29 -11.34 -18.91 1.81
CA LEU A 29 -12.16 -18.60 2.97
C LEU A 29 -11.35 -18.67 4.27
N GLU A 30 -10.28 -19.47 4.32
CA GLU A 30 -9.34 -19.51 5.45
C GLU A 30 -8.66 -18.15 5.70
N TYR A 31 -8.65 -17.28 4.70
CA TYR A 31 -8.11 -15.91 4.85
C TYR A 31 -8.87 -15.08 5.88
N HIS A 32 -10.10 -15.45 6.22
CA HIS A 32 -10.95 -14.78 7.20
C HIS A 32 -10.75 -15.32 8.63
N HIS A 33 -10.00 -16.41 8.81
CA HIS A 33 -9.74 -17.03 10.11
C HIS A 33 -8.46 -16.49 10.74
N PHE A 34 -8.60 -15.42 11.53
CA PHE A 34 -7.48 -14.84 12.26
C PHE A 34 -7.12 -15.67 13.48
N ALA A 35 -5.83 -15.66 13.86
CA ALA A 35 -5.37 -16.37 15.05
C ALA A 35 -5.93 -15.75 16.35
N ASP A 36 -6.05 -14.43 16.40
CA ASP A 36 -6.63 -13.72 17.55
C ASP A 36 -8.09 -13.32 17.28
N GLN A 37 -9.02 -14.11 17.79
CA GLN A 37 -10.46 -13.86 17.70
C GLN A 37 -11.07 -13.32 19.00
N ARG A 38 -10.24 -12.82 19.92
CA ARG A 38 -10.73 -12.34 21.22
C ARG A 38 -11.71 -11.19 21.05
N ASN A 39 -12.84 -11.32 21.76
CA ASN A 39 -13.81 -10.23 21.89
C ASN A 39 -13.48 -9.44 23.17
N LEU A 40 -13.11 -8.18 23.02
CA LEU A 40 -12.89 -7.27 24.14
C LEU A 40 -13.76 -6.03 23.95
N LEU A 41 -14.39 -5.57 25.04
CA LEU A 41 -15.30 -4.40 25.04
C LEU A 41 -16.47 -4.52 24.04
N GLY A 42 -16.89 -5.74 23.70
CA GLY A 42 -17.96 -5.99 22.71
C GLY A 42 -17.51 -5.92 21.25
N ILE A 43 -16.20 -5.79 20.99
CA ILE A 43 -15.61 -5.73 19.65
C ILE A 43 -14.95 -7.08 19.34
N ALA A 44 -15.44 -7.76 18.31
CA ALA A 44 -14.81 -8.98 17.79
C ALA A 44 -13.43 -8.67 17.18
N ASN A 45 -12.50 -9.64 17.24
CA ASN A 45 -11.14 -9.49 16.71
C ASN A 45 -10.49 -8.15 17.16
N PHE A 46 -10.66 -7.82 18.44
CA PHE A 46 -10.41 -6.49 19.01
C PHE A 46 -9.05 -5.92 18.63
N LEU A 47 -7.97 -6.69 18.79
CA LEU A 47 -6.62 -6.19 18.50
C LEU A 47 -6.41 -5.94 17.00
N ASP A 48 -7.00 -6.78 16.14
CA ASP A 48 -6.92 -6.58 14.70
C ASP A 48 -7.73 -5.35 14.25
N VAL A 49 -8.87 -5.07 14.90
CA VAL A 49 -9.63 -3.84 14.66
C VAL A 49 -8.85 -2.61 15.14
N VAL A 50 -8.38 -2.62 16.38
CA VAL A 50 -7.73 -1.45 17.01
C VAL A 50 -6.36 -1.13 16.39
N SER A 51 -5.62 -2.11 15.93
CA SER A 51 -4.32 -1.89 15.28
C SER A 51 -4.43 -1.04 14.00
N ASN A 52 -5.61 -0.97 13.37
CA ASN A 52 -5.88 -0.09 12.23
C ASN A 52 -5.82 1.41 12.58
N LEU A 53 -5.86 1.79 13.87
CA LEU A 53 -5.61 3.16 14.31
C LEU A 53 -4.22 3.67 13.87
N GLY A 54 -3.26 2.77 13.66
CA GLY A 54 -1.96 3.12 13.08
C GLY A 54 -2.10 3.76 11.70
N PHE A 55 -2.94 3.21 10.83
CA PHE A 55 -3.21 3.79 9.51
C PHE A 55 -3.99 5.11 9.59
N LEU A 56 -4.93 5.23 10.55
CA LEU A 56 -5.67 6.47 10.78
C LEU A 56 -4.71 7.61 11.15
N ILE A 57 -3.82 7.35 12.12
CA ILE A 57 -2.84 8.33 12.60
C ILE A 57 -1.91 8.75 11.46
N VAL A 58 -1.37 7.79 10.73
CA VAL A 58 -0.46 8.03 9.61
C VAL A 58 -1.16 8.79 8.49
N GLY A 59 -2.39 8.42 8.14
CA GLY A 59 -3.17 9.08 7.10
C GLY A 59 -3.44 10.55 7.43
N ILE A 60 -3.91 10.83 8.64
CA ILE A 60 -4.16 12.22 9.12
C ILE A 60 -2.85 13.00 9.18
N ALA A 61 -1.82 12.46 9.85
CA ALA A 61 -0.52 13.13 9.98
C ALA A 61 0.10 13.44 8.62
N GLY A 62 0.04 12.48 7.68
CA GLY A 62 0.56 12.65 6.32
C GLY A 62 -0.17 13.75 5.56
N LEU A 63 -1.50 13.81 5.62
CA LEU A 63 -2.27 14.89 5.00
C LEU A 63 -1.93 16.26 5.62
N VAL A 64 -1.80 16.34 6.94
CA VAL A 64 -1.37 17.56 7.64
C VAL A 64 0.05 17.98 7.20
N ILE A 65 0.99 17.05 7.05
CA ILE A 65 2.35 17.33 6.57
C ILE A 65 2.32 17.86 5.13
N VAL A 66 1.56 17.21 4.25
CA VAL A 66 1.48 17.55 2.81
C VAL A 66 0.85 18.92 2.58
N PHE A 67 -0.21 19.26 3.30
CA PHE A 67 -0.95 20.51 3.10
C PHE A 67 -0.54 21.62 4.08
N GLY A 68 0.02 21.28 5.23
CA GLY A 68 0.44 22.23 6.27
C GLY A 68 1.81 22.87 6.04
N GLY A 69 2.44 22.67 4.86
CA GLY A 69 3.71 23.32 4.51
C GLY A 69 4.94 22.72 5.22
N ARG A 70 4.81 21.55 5.85
CA ARG A 70 5.92 20.86 6.54
C ARG A 70 6.76 19.98 5.60
N ALA A 71 6.22 19.65 4.42
CA ALA A 71 6.93 18.91 3.36
C ALA A 71 7.48 19.87 2.32
N GLN A 72 8.72 19.67 1.91
CA GLN A 72 9.32 20.43 0.82
C GLN A 72 8.95 19.80 -0.53
N PHE A 73 8.41 20.62 -1.43
CA PHE A 73 8.11 20.30 -2.81
C PHE A 73 8.68 21.39 -3.71
N GLU A 74 9.34 21.00 -4.81
CA GLU A 74 9.83 21.94 -5.83
C GLU A 74 8.64 22.61 -6.52
N PHE A 75 7.63 21.83 -6.89
CA PHE A 75 6.37 22.30 -7.44
C PHE A 75 5.20 21.86 -6.56
N ARG A 76 4.22 22.75 -6.36
CA ARG A 76 3.04 22.45 -5.51
C ARG A 76 2.23 21.23 -5.98
N SER A 77 2.30 20.91 -7.27
CA SER A 77 1.59 19.75 -7.86
C SER A 77 2.13 18.40 -7.38
N GLU A 78 3.40 18.32 -6.96
CA GLU A 78 4.03 17.08 -6.47
C GLU A 78 3.39 16.54 -5.19
N ARG A 79 2.67 17.38 -4.46
CA ARG A 79 1.96 16.98 -3.24
C ARG A 79 0.79 16.01 -3.49
N TRP A 80 0.17 16.04 -4.67
CA TRP A 80 -1.06 15.30 -4.93
C TRP A 80 -0.91 13.78 -4.83
N PRO A 81 0.10 13.12 -5.42
CA PRO A 81 0.29 11.69 -5.23
C PRO A 81 0.50 11.28 -3.77
N TYR A 82 1.22 12.09 -2.98
CA TYR A 82 1.38 11.85 -1.55
C TYR A 82 0.06 12.07 -0.78
N ALA A 83 -0.71 13.08 -1.13
CA ALA A 83 -2.04 13.29 -0.56
C ALA A 83 -2.96 12.09 -0.82
N VAL A 84 -2.93 11.53 -2.04
CA VAL A 84 -3.67 10.32 -2.41
C VAL A 84 -3.17 9.10 -1.62
N PHE A 85 -1.86 8.94 -1.45
CA PHE A 85 -1.30 7.87 -0.61
C PHE A 85 -1.82 7.93 0.83
N PHE A 86 -1.76 9.09 1.47
CA PHE A 86 -2.22 9.25 2.85
C PHE A 86 -3.74 9.19 2.99
N LEU A 87 -4.49 9.66 1.99
CA LEU A 87 -5.93 9.44 1.93
C LEU A 87 -6.27 7.95 1.83
N GLY A 88 -5.54 7.21 1.00
CA GLY A 88 -5.65 5.75 0.91
C GLY A 88 -5.38 5.08 2.26
N ALA A 89 -4.32 5.48 2.98
CA ALA A 89 -4.01 4.96 4.32
C ALA A 89 -5.14 5.26 5.34
N LEU A 90 -5.66 6.50 5.33
CA LEU A 90 -6.80 6.89 6.17
C LEU A 90 -8.04 6.05 5.89
N LEU A 91 -8.39 5.87 4.63
CA LEU A 91 -9.53 5.06 4.22
C LEU A 91 -9.31 3.58 4.51
N THR A 92 -8.06 3.07 4.43
CA THR A 92 -7.71 1.71 4.83
C THR A 92 -8.00 1.48 6.31
N ALA A 93 -7.74 2.47 7.19
CA ALA A 93 -8.08 2.34 8.60
C ALA A 93 -9.57 2.05 8.81
N LEU A 94 -10.44 2.69 8.04
CA LEU A 94 -11.89 2.50 8.12
C LEU A 94 -12.32 1.18 7.46
N GLY A 95 -11.83 0.90 6.25
CA GLY A 95 -12.20 -0.30 5.49
C GLY A 95 -11.70 -1.58 6.14
N SER A 96 -10.45 -1.60 6.62
CA SER A 96 -9.84 -2.73 7.32
C SER A 96 -10.46 -2.91 8.70
N GLY A 97 -10.69 -1.83 9.46
CA GLY A 97 -11.42 -1.90 10.72
C GLY A 97 -12.81 -2.52 10.54
N TYR A 98 -13.55 -2.11 9.51
CA TYR A 98 -14.85 -2.69 9.16
C TYR A 98 -14.74 -4.19 8.80
N TYR A 99 -13.74 -4.56 8.00
CA TYR A 99 -13.50 -5.96 7.63
C TYR A 99 -13.25 -6.84 8.86
N HIS A 100 -12.42 -6.39 9.80
CA HIS A 100 -12.09 -7.18 10.99
C HIS A 100 -13.23 -7.30 12.00
N LEU A 101 -14.24 -6.43 11.97
CA LEU A 101 -15.44 -6.57 12.80
C LEU A 101 -16.30 -7.79 12.41
N ALA A 102 -16.38 -8.10 11.11
CA ALA A 102 -17.15 -9.21 10.57
C ALA A 102 -16.49 -9.71 9.27
N PRO A 103 -15.45 -10.56 9.38
CA PRO A 103 -14.64 -10.97 8.23
C PRO A 103 -15.40 -11.86 7.25
N ASP A 104 -15.57 -11.36 6.03
CA ASP A 104 -16.10 -12.08 4.87
C ASP A 104 -15.60 -11.45 3.55
N ASN A 105 -15.94 -12.02 2.40
CA ASN A 105 -15.53 -11.48 1.10
C ASN A 105 -16.19 -10.13 0.78
N GLU A 106 -17.37 -9.82 1.31
CA GLU A 106 -18.04 -8.54 1.10
C GLU A 106 -17.35 -7.41 1.89
N SER A 107 -17.04 -7.66 3.16
CA SER A 107 -16.31 -6.71 4.00
C SER A 107 -14.85 -6.56 3.57
N LEU A 108 -14.19 -7.64 3.09
CA LEU A 108 -12.82 -7.62 2.55
C LEU A 108 -12.67 -6.70 1.32
N PHE A 109 -13.74 -6.50 0.54
CA PHE A 109 -13.75 -5.51 -0.53
C PHE A 109 -13.41 -4.10 -0.03
N TRP A 110 -13.96 -3.71 1.12
CA TRP A 110 -13.75 -2.39 1.71
C TRP A 110 -12.37 -2.23 2.35
N ASP A 111 -11.73 -3.32 2.76
CA ASP A 111 -10.33 -3.33 3.17
C ASP A 111 -9.40 -3.09 1.97
N ARG A 112 -9.59 -3.84 0.88
CA ARG A 112 -8.69 -3.84 -0.27
C ARG A 112 -8.78 -2.60 -1.15
N LEU A 113 -9.98 -2.06 -1.34
CA LEU A 113 -10.19 -0.91 -2.23
C LEU A 113 -9.34 0.30 -1.84
N PRO A 114 -9.34 0.78 -0.58
CA PRO A 114 -8.49 1.90 -0.18
C PRO A 114 -7.00 1.57 -0.19
N MET A 115 -6.62 0.31 0.02
CA MET A 115 -5.22 -0.09 -0.12
C MET A 115 -4.70 0.16 -1.55
N THR A 116 -5.52 -0.08 -2.59
CA THR A 116 -5.11 0.23 -3.97
C THR A 116 -4.89 1.73 -4.19
N ILE A 117 -5.67 2.58 -3.52
CA ILE A 117 -5.49 4.04 -3.56
C ILE A 117 -4.12 4.41 -2.97
N ALA A 118 -3.77 3.85 -1.81
CA ALA A 118 -2.47 4.08 -1.18
C ALA A 118 -1.32 3.59 -2.08
N PHE A 119 -1.39 2.36 -2.58
CA PHE A 119 -0.35 1.82 -3.46
C PHE A 119 -0.15 2.67 -4.72
N MET A 120 -1.21 3.02 -5.42
CA MET A 120 -1.12 3.81 -6.65
C MET A 120 -0.64 5.23 -6.38
N GLY A 121 -1.05 5.85 -5.27
CA GLY A 121 -0.54 7.13 -4.81
C GLY A 121 0.97 7.10 -4.57
N LEU A 122 1.47 6.06 -3.89
CA LEU A 122 2.91 5.91 -3.63
C LEU A 122 3.70 5.69 -4.92
N VAL A 123 3.23 4.81 -5.82
CA VAL A 123 3.88 4.58 -7.12
C VAL A 123 3.95 5.87 -7.93
N ALA A 124 2.84 6.60 -8.06
CA ALA A 124 2.79 7.87 -8.78
C ALA A 124 3.75 8.91 -8.15
N SER A 125 3.84 8.98 -6.82
CA SER A 125 4.77 9.88 -6.14
C SER A 125 6.24 9.59 -6.46
N GLN A 126 6.59 8.32 -6.64
CA GLN A 126 7.94 7.92 -7.02
C GLN A 126 8.24 8.18 -8.50
N ILE A 127 7.25 8.07 -9.39
CA ILE A 127 7.39 8.48 -10.78
C ILE A 127 7.61 10.00 -10.85
N VAL A 128 6.82 10.79 -10.10
CA VAL A 128 6.98 12.25 -9.97
C VAL A 128 8.38 12.62 -9.49
N ASP A 129 8.89 11.96 -8.45
CA ASP A 129 10.19 12.28 -7.86
C ASP A 129 11.38 11.84 -8.73
N ARG A 130 11.28 10.69 -9.42
CA ARG A 130 12.45 10.00 -9.95
C ARG A 130 12.51 9.91 -11.47
N ILE A 131 11.39 10.11 -12.15
CA ILE A 131 11.29 9.99 -13.61
C ILE A 131 10.92 11.33 -14.23
N ASP A 132 9.68 11.76 -14.06
CA ASP A 132 9.15 13.01 -14.61
C ASP A 132 7.88 13.43 -13.87
N ILE A 133 7.79 14.71 -13.53
CA ILE A 133 6.65 15.28 -12.78
C ILE A 133 5.36 15.15 -13.57
N ARG A 134 5.38 15.50 -14.87
CA ARG A 134 4.18 15.49 -15.71
C ARG A 134 3.68 14.07 -15.93
N ALA A 135 4.60 13.13 -16.18
CA ALA A 135 4.27 11.73 -16.35
C ALA A 135 3.62 11.14 -15.07
N GLY A 136 4.21 11.38 -13.89
CA GLY A 136 3.65 10.86 -12.64
C GLY A 136 2.29 11.46 -12.30
N LEU A 137 2.07 12.75 -12.56
CA LEU A 137 0.76 13.39 -12.36
C LEU A 137 -0.28 12.92 -13.38
N ALA A 138 0.09 12.76 -14.64
CA ALA A 138 -0.82 12.26 -15.68
C ALA A 138 -1.22 10.80 -15.45
N LEU A 139 -0.31 9.97 -14.92
CA LEU A 139 -0.57 8.57 -14.62
C LEU A 139 -1.36 8.35 -13.33
N LEU A 140 -1.44 9.33 -12.43
CA LEU A 140 -2.10 9.16 -11.12
C LEU A 140 -3.56 8.68 -11.27
N VAL A 141 -4.37 9.36 -12.07
CA VAL A 141 -5.79 8.98 -12.24
C VAL A 141 -5.95 7.64 -12.96
N PRO A 142 -5.30 7.36 -14.10
CA PRO A 142 -5.33 6.04 -14.72
C PRO A 142 -4.93 4.91 -13.76
N MET A 143 -3.89 5.10 -12.94
CA MET A 143 -3.44 4.09 -11.99
C MET A 143 -4.46 3.85 -10.88
N LEU A 144 -5.12 4.91 -10.37
CA LEU A 144 -6.21 4.78 -9.40
C LEU A 144 -7.38 3.99 -9.98
N LEU A 145 -7.74 4.24 -11.24
CA LEU A 145 -8.81 3.51 -11.93
C LEU A 145 -8.45 2.03 -12.11
N ILE A 146 -7.21 1.72 -12.49
CA ILE A 146 -6.73 0.33 -12.60
C ILE A 146 -6.73 -0.35 -11.22
N GLY A 147 -6.29 0.35 -10.18
CA GLY A 147 -6.33 -0.15 -8.80
C GLY A 147 -7.75 -0.50 -8.37
N ALA A 148 -8.69 0.42 -8.51
CA ALA A 148 -10.08 0.18 -8.18
C ALA A 148 -10.70 -0.93 -9.04
N ALA A 149 -10.42 -0.94 -10.34
CA ALA A 149 -10.93 -1.96 -11.27
C ALA A 149 -10.46 -3.38 -10.88
N SER A 150 -9.24 -3.55 -10.37
CA SER A 150 -8.72 -4.86 -9.94
C SER A 150 -9.53 -5.46 -8.79
N VAL A 151 -9.95 -4.63 -7.82
CA VAL A 151 -10.76 -5.06 -6.66
C VAL A 151 -12.23 -5.22 -7.06
N ILE A 152 -12.77 -4.32 -7.88
CA ILE A 152 -14.14 -4.43 -8.41
C ILE A 152 -14.28 -5.70 -9.25
N TYR A 153 -13.31 -6.01 -10.12
CA TYR A 153 -13.28 -7.23 -10.92
C TYR A 153 -13.29 -8.47 -10.02
N TRP A 154 -12.44 -8.52 -8.98
CA TRP A 154 -12.49 -9.62 -8.01
C TRP A 154 -13.89 -9.77 -7.40
N ARG A 155 -14.50 -8.69 -6.91
CA ARG A 155 -15.83 -8.72 -6.30
C ARG A 155 -16.90 -9.23 -7.27
N ILE A 156 -16.87 -8.81 -8.54
CA ILE A 156 -17.81 -9.26 -9.56
C ILE A 156 -17.64 -10.76 -9.83
N THR A 157 -16.41 -11.23 -10.02
CA THR A 157 -16.13 -12.65 -10.28
C THR A 157 -16.42 -13.53 -9.06
N GLU A 158 -16.21 -13.02 -7.85
CA GLU A 158 -16.54 -13.70 -6.59
C GLU A 158 -18.06 -13.92 -6.47
N ARG A 159 -18.85 -12.88 -6.72
CA ARG A 159 -20.32 -12.98 -6.73
C ARG A 159 -20.87 -13.87 -7.85
N ALA A 160 -20.14 -14.01 -8.93
CA ALA A 160 -20.46 -14.93 -10.01
C ALA A 160 -20.05 -16.39 -9.72
N GLY A 161 -19.44 -16.66 -8.54
CA GLY A 161 -19.04 -18.01 -8.12
C GLY A 161 -17.74 -18.51 -8.76
N VAL A 162 -17.02 -17.68 -9.52
CA VAL A 162 -15.74 -18.04 -10.15
C VAL A 162 -14.58 -17.62 -9.24
N GLY A 163 -14.64 -16.44 -8.66
CA GLY A 163 -13.60 -15.81 -7.84
C GLY A 163 -12.27 -15.63 -8.56
N ASN A 164 -11.78 -14.41 -8.71
CA ASN A 164 -10.43 -14.18 -9.24
C ASN A 164 -9.75 -12.99 -8.56
N VAL A 165 -8.98 -13.26 -7.52
CA VAL A 165 -8.20 -12.25 -6.78
C VAL A 165 -6.86 -11.93 -7.42
N LEU A 166 -6.46 -12.68 -8.45
CA LEU A 166 -5.13 -12.60 -9.06
C LEU A 166 -4.77 -11.20 -9.57
N PRO A 167 -5.65 -10.45 -10.31
CA PRO A 167 -5.30 -9.10 -10.78
C PRO A 167 -4.99 -8.14 -9.62
N TYR A 168 -5.73 -8.23 -8.51
CA TYR A 168 -5.43 -7.45 -7.30
C TYR A 168 -4.09 -7.86 -6.66
N GLY A 169 -3.83 -9.17 -6.54
CA GLY A 169 -2.57 -9.68 -5.99
C GLY A 169 -1.36 -9.25 -6.82
N ILE A 170 -1.47 -9.32 -8.15
CA ILE A 170 -0.43 -8.83 -9.07
C ILE A 170 -0.23 -7.32 -8.93
N LEU A 171 -1.31 -6.53 -8.83
CA LEU A 171 -1.22 -5.08 -8.65
C LEU A 171 -0.52 -4.72 -7.34
N GLN A 172 -0.83 -5.42 -6.26
CA GLN A 172 -0.17 -5.24 -4.97
C GLN A 172 1.33 -5.55 -5.06
N GLY A 173 1.69 -6.72 -5.59
CA GLY A 173 3.08 -7.11 -5.80
C GLY A 173 3.82 -6.16 -6.75
N TYR A 174 3.19 -5.78 -7.86
CA TYR A 174 3.71 -4.78 -8.79
C TYR A 174 4.06 -3.47 -8.08
N SER A 175 3.15 -2.95 -7.25
CA SER A 175 3.33 -1.67 -6.56
C SER A 175 4.56 -1.67 -5.67
N VAL A 176 4.78 -2.75 -4.94
CA VAL A 176 5.94 -2.90 -4.04
C VAL A 176 7.24 -3.00 -4.85
N VAL A 177 7.25 -3.87 -5.86
CA VAL A 177 8.44 -4.10 -6.68
C VAL A 177 8.79 -2.86 -7.51
N ILE A 178 7.80 -2.16 -8.09
CA ILE A 178 8.07 -0.98 -8.91
C ILE A 178 8.62 0.18 -8.09
N VAL A 179 8.13 0.40 -6.86
CA VAL A 179 8.68 1.41 -5.95
C VAL A 179 10.15 1.09 -5.62
N LEU A 180 10.47 -0.18 -5.36
CA LEU A 180 11.84 -0.61 -5.11
C LEU A 180 12.72 -0.44 -6.36
N LEU A 181 12.25 -0.85 -7.53
CA LEU A 181 12.97 -0.67 -8.80
C LEU A 181 13.24 0.82 -9.08
N LEU A 182 12.26 1.68 -8.87
CA LEU A 182 12.43 3.13 -9.01
C LEU A 182 13.47 3.65 -8.01
N ALA A 183 13.46 3.16 -6.77
CA ALA A 183 14.42 3.58 -5.74
C ALA A 183 15.87 3.17 -6.10
N VAL A 184 16.05 1.98 -6.68
CA VAL A 184 17.38 1.44 -7.06
C VAL A 184 17.88 2.03 -8.38
N LEU A 185 17.00 2.11 -9.39
CA LEU A 185 17.40 2.45 -10.76
C LEU A 185 17.45 3.96 -11.04
N SER A 186 16.71 4.77 -10.27
CA SER A 186 16.54 6.20 -10.55
C SER A 186 16.81 7.02 -9.28
N PRO A 187 17.75 7.98 -9.32
CA PRO A 187 18.02 8.82 -8.16
C PRO A 187 16.83 9.73 -7.85
N SER A 188 16.54 9.92 -6.57
CA SER A 188 15.58 10.92 -6.11
C SER A 188 16.15 12.33 -6.31
N ARG A 189 15.32 13.30 -6.67
CA ARG A 189 15.65 14.73 -6.69
C ARG A 189 15.83 15.28 -5.27
N TYR A 190 15.31 14.61 -4.28
CA TYR A 190 15.40 15.00 -2.87
C TYR A 190 16.42 14.17 -2.10
N THR A 191 16.91 14.74 -0.99
CA THR A 191 17.59 13.96 0.04
C THR A 191 16.63 12.92 0.62
N ARG A 192 17.12 11.97 1.41
CA ARG A 192 16.31 10.93 2.05
C ARG A 192 15.55 10.00 1.11
N GLY A 193 15.85 10.02 -0.19
CA GLY A 193 15.25 9.07 -1.15
C GLY A 193 15.48 7.58 -0.81
N ASN A 194 16.49 7.29 0.04
CA ASN A 194 16.80 5.94 0.53
C ASN A 194 15.86 5.47 1.64
N ASP A 195 15.05 6.34 2.22
CA ASP A 195 14.06 5.95 3.23
C ASP A 195 13.03 4.98 2.65
N LEU A 196 12.88 4.91 1.33
CA LEU A 196 12.05 3.90 0.67
C LEU A 196 12.52 2.46 0.91
N TYR A 197 13.80 2.22 1.20
CA TYR A 197 14.26 0.88 1.61
C TYR A 197 13.67 0.47 2.97
N TRP A 198 13.46 1.43 3.87
CA TRP A 198 12.76 1.17 5.14
C TRP A 198 11.26 0.94 4.92
N VAL A 199 10.62 1.70 4.01
CA VAL A 199 9.22 1.44 3.61
C VAL A 199 9.07 0.01 3.09
N PHE A 200 9.98 -0.43 2.21
CA PHE A 200 10.01 -1.79 1.70
C PHE A 200 10.25 -2.82 2.82
N GLY A 201 11.21 -2.57 3.73
CA GLY A 201 11.52 -3.45 4.85
C GLY A 201 10.33 -3.64 5.80
N TRP A 202 9.63 -2.57 6.15
CA TRP A 202 8.40 -2.62 6.95
C TRP A 202 7.28 -3.40 6.25
N TYR A 203 7.12 -3.21 4.94
CA TYR A 203 6.15 -3.97 4.17
C TYR A 203 6.48 -5.46 4.14
N VAL A 204 7.73 -5.84 3.90
CA VAL A 204 8.18 -7.25 3.94
C VAL A 204 7.94 -7.83 5.33
N LEU A 205 8.30 -7.11 6.39
CA LEU A 205 8.03 -7.54 7.75
C LEU A 205 6.53 -7.74 7.99
N SER A 206 5.68 -6.84 7.49
CA SER A 206 4.23 -7.00 7.63
C SER A 206 3.72 -8.27 6.95
N LYS A 207 4.28 -8.66 5.80
CA LYS A 207 3.90 -9.91 5.11
C LYS A 207 4.43 -11.16 5.83
N ILE A 208 5.61 -11.09 6.42
CA ILE A 208 6.14 -12.16 7.28
C ILE A 208 5.24 -12.36 8.50
N LEU A 209 4.88 -11.29 9.19
CA LEU A 209 4.00 -11.33 10.37
C LEU A 209 2.60 -11.86 10.02
N GLU A 210 2.06 -11.48 8.87
CA GLU A 210 0.78 -12.02 8.35
C GLU A 210 0.87 -13.52 8.10
N THR A 211 1.98 -14.00 7.52
CA THR A 211 2.18 -15.43 7.22
C THR A 211 2.32 -16.26 8.49
N PHE A 212 2.95 -15.71 9.52
CA PHE A 212 3.17 -16.39 10.80
C PHE A 212 2.21 -15.93 11.90
N ASP A 213 0.96 -15.59 11.55
CA ASP A 213 -0.04 -15.04 12.44
C ASP A 213 -0.22 -15.87 13.74
N ALA A 214 -0.55 -17.14 13.58
CA ALA A 214 -0.76 -18.05 14.71
C ALA A 214 0.52 -18.30 15.51
N GLN A 215 1.66 -18.52 14.85
CA GLN A 215 2.94 -18.78 15.52
C GLN A 215 3.37 -17.61 16.40
N VAL A 216 3.15 -16.38 15.95
CA VAL A 216 3.44 -15.17 16.73
C VAL A 216 2.56 -15.12 17.98
N LEU A 217 1.26 -15.42 17.85
CA LEU A 217 0.35 -15.47 19.00
C LEU A 217 0.76 -16.57 19.98
N ASP A 218 1.10 -17.76 19.49
CA ASP A 218 1.51 -18.90 20.33
C ASP A 218 2.80 -18.61 21.14
N LEU A 219 3.75 -17.88 20.54
CA LEU A 219 5.00 -17.50 21.20
C LEU A 219 4.80 -16.50 22.34
N GLY A 220 3.92 -15.51 22.15
CA GLY A 220 3.76 -14.41 23.10
C GLY A 220 2.47 -14.45 23.91
N GLY A 221 1.44 -15.15 23.44
CA GLY A 221 0.12 -15.26 24.07
C GLY A 221 -0.68 -13.95 24.13
N VAL A 222 -0.14 -12.84 23.64
CA VAL A 222 -0.71 -11.50 23.81
C VAL A 222 -1.16 -10.88 22.50
N VAL A 223 -0.34 -10.92 21.46
CA VAL A 223 -0.57 -10.23 20.19
C VAL A 223 -0.32 -11.18 19.03
N SER A 224 -1.22 -11.20 18.05
CA SER A 224 -1.08 -12.02 16.85
C SER A 224 -0.13 -11.38 15.82
N GLY A 225 0.36 -12.20 14.87
CA GLY A 225 1.11 -11.70 13.74
C GLY A 225 0.28 -10.77 12.88
N HIS A 226 -1.04 -11.01 12.78
CA HIS A 226 -1.95 -10.16 12.03
C HIS A 226 -2.08 -8.75 12.63
N THR A 227 -2.24 -8.65 13.94
CA THR A 227 -2.20 -7.35 14.64
C THR A 227 -0.87 -6.62 14.39
N LEU A 228 0.26 -7.33 14.51
CA LEU A 228 1.59 -6.74 14.29
C LEU A 228 1.83 -6.35 12.82
N LYS A 229 1.24 -7.05 11.84
CA LYS A 229 1.33 -6.65 10.42
C LYS A 229 0.74 -5.27 10.18
N HIS A 230 -0.39 -4.93 10.83
CA HIS A 230 -0.99 -3.60 10.70
C HIS A 230 -0.05 -2.52 11.24
N LEU A 231 0.58 -2.77 12.38
CA LEU A 231 1.55 -1.84 12.96
C LEU A 231 2.79 -1.69 12.07
N ALA A 232 3.33 -2.79 11.54
CA ALA A 232 4.46 -2.75 10.60
C ALA A 232 4.10 -1.99 9.30
N ALA A 233 2.93 -2.23 8.73
CA ALA A 233 2.47 -1.51 7.54
C ALA A 233 2.20 -0.02 7.84
N ALA A 234 1.70 0.32 9.03
CA ALA A 234 1.57 1.71 9.47
C ALA A 234 2.95 2.40 9.63
N LEU A 235 3.97 1.67 10.12
CA LEU A 235 5.36 2.17 10.18
C LEU A 235 5.94 2.42 8.80
N ALA A 236 5.58 1.65 7.77
CA ALA A 236 5.92 1.98 6.39
C ALA A 236 5.37 3.36 5.99
N GLY A 237 4.10 3.62 6.28
CA GLY A 237 3.48 4.92 6.03
C GLY A 237 4.08 6.05 6.88
N TYR A 238 4.39 5.80 8.15
CA TYR A 238 5.10 6.75 9.01
C TYR A 238 6.49 7.10 8.44
N THR A 239 7.20 6.12 7.87
CA THR A 239 8.50 6.37 7.22
C THR A 239 8.35 7.36 6.06
N VAL A 240 7.26 7.31 5.30
CA VAL A 240 6.97 8.33 4.26
C VAL A 240 6.70 9.69 4.90
N CYS A 241 5.97 9.78 6.01
CA CYS A 241 5.80 11.03 6.77
C CYS A 241 7.15 11.61 7.18
N TYR A 242 8.00 10.78 7.77
CA TYR A 242 9.33 11.17 8.24
C TYR A 242 10.21 11.66 7.07
N MET A 243 10.22 10.92 5.96
CA MET A 243 10.92 11.30 4.73
C MET A 243 10.47 12.69 4.25
N LEU A 244 9.17 12.94 4.17
CA LEU A 244 8.61 14.21 3.69
C LEU A 244 8.98 15.40 4.59
N MET A 245 9.00 15.21 5.91
CA MET A 245 9.34 16.27 6.87
C MET A 245 10.83 16.65 6.86
N HIS A 246 11.72 15.71 6.49
CA HIS A 246 13.16 15.88 6.64
C HIS A 246 13.92 15.91 5.31
N ARG A 247 13.24 15.75 4.17
CA ARG A 247 13.88 15.84 2.86
C ARG A 247 14.07 17.28 2.43
N THR A 248 15.13 17.52 1.67
CA THR A 248 15.41 18.79 1.00
C THR A 248 15.69 18.52 -0.49
N LEU A 249 15.43 19.50 -1.35
CA LEU A 249 15.81 19.42 -2.76
C LEU A 249 17.35 19.34 -2.84
N LYS A 250 17.85 18.41 -3.63
CA LYS A 250 19.30 18.32 -3.87
C LYS A 250 19.76 19.46 -4.76
N GLU A 251 20.88 20.06 -4.40
CA GLU A 251 21.55 21.00 -5.29
C GLU A 251 21.91 20.28 -6.60
N THR A 252 21.48 20.82 -7.72
CA THR A 252 21.91 20.35 -9.03
C THR A 252 23.42 20.61 -9.11
N ARG A 253 24.25 19.58 -9.07
CA ARG A 253 25.68 19.75 -9.41
C ARG A 253 25.71 20.13 -10.89
N LEU A 254 26.00 21.43 -11.12
CA LEU A 254 26.31 21.99 -12.44
C LEU A 254 27.55 21.31 -12.99
#